data_58e3765ba3089112580fba75095a31f4
#
_entry.id   58e3765ba3089112580fba75095a31f4
#
_cell.length_a   1.000
_cell.length_b   1.000
_cell.length_c   1.000
_cell.angle_alpha   90.00
_cell.angle_beta   90.00
_cell.angle_gamma   90.00
#
_symmetry.space_group_name_H-M   'P 1'
#
loop_
_entity.id
_entity.type
_entity.pdbx_description
1 polymer ?
#
loop_
_entity_poly.entity_id
_entity_poly.type
_entity_poly.pdbx_seq_one_letter_code
_entity_poly.pdbx_strand_id
1 'polypeptide(L)'
;MFNLIMFLTYIFICIITHFQMENAFKYKNGYLFATRIPFSYMEDERVIEILEDGKKKKKIFLFLSLLMAISIWISGGYSVFFFSLFMIIQVAIYNLIIYKCMKDLRAYKKTFIGEKHDYKFTDTRASIEINKERVKPFYYFLLIFLMLLSMSFTLLLIKSQMGLILSFTNFILISSLIFIAFIYRQPVKVYSQDTRINIEKNTENIIKRERDFLKIGFIFCLLSFLLAFILRRDFYNINFLITYVILFGLSVLFMFFKYSREDSKGKTDLVQDEDSYWDIFGYKNPNDRRIFIPSLIFSGNFEINRGNKWGRIIFISINLIVILLVFSIPYFLSPSPYKYDLNENSISIKAKFYKDRIDFKDIKDISLGDFPNVRAVRTNGTSIESQGYGSFSLEGIGDVRLYYYKDCKEVITIKGKKIYMFNEKNKEETEKLYKEIRGTYDKYRKSK
;
A
#
# COMPACT_ATOMS: atom_id res chain seq x y z
N MET A 1 -17.41 -13.19 7.71
CA MET A 1 -17.39 -12.30 6.52
C MET A 1 -16.05 -11.60 6.35
N PHE A 2 -15.49 -10.97 7.39
CA PHE A 2 -14.20 -10.25 7.30
C PHE A 2 -13.03 -11.13 6.81
N ASN A 3 -12.83 -12.32 7.38
CA ASN A 3 -11.76 -13.24 6.97
C ASN A 3 -11.88 -13.70 5.51
N LEU A 4 -13.11 -13.89 5.01
CA LEU A 4 -13.35 -14.20 3.60
C LEU A 4 -12.92 -13.06 2.69
N ILE A 5 -13.21 -11.81 3.08
CA ILE A 5 -12.77 -10.62 2.33
C ILE A 5 -11.23 -10.55 2.30
N MET A 6 -10.56 -10.72 3.44
CA MET A 6 -9.10 -10.74 3.52
C MET A 6 -8.48 -11.87 2.68
N PHE A 7 -9.05 -13.06 2.74
CA PHE A 7 -8.67 -14.22 1.93
C PHE A 7 -8.77 -13.92 0.42
N LEU A 8 -9.93 -13.44 -0.04
CA LEU A 8 -10.14 -13.10 -1.45
C LEU A 8 -9.24 -11.96 -1.91
N THR A 9 -9.03 -10.95 -1.07
CA THR A 9 -8.11 -9.84 -1.34
C THR A 9 -6.68 -10.34 -1.49
N TYR A 10 -6.22 -11.24 -0.62
CA TYR A 10 -4.89 -11.81 -0.72
C TYR A 10 -4.71 -12.62 -2.01
N ILE A 11 -5.67 -13.48 -2.38
CA ILE A 11 -5.65 -14.22 -3.64
C ILE A 11 -5.55 -13.27 -4.84
N PHE A 12 -6.38 -12.22 -4.85
CA PHE A 12 -6.36 -11.22 -5.90
C PHE A 12 -4.98 -10.54 -6.04
N ILE A 13 -4.37 -10.16 -4.91
CA ILE A 13 -3.03 -9.59 -4.88
C ILE A 13 -1.98 -10.61 -5.38
N CYS A 14 -2.07 -11.88 -4.99
CA CYS A 14 -1.18 -12.94 -5.48
C CYS A 14 -1.21 -13.05 -6.99
N ILE A 15 -2.41 -13.03 -7.58
CA ILE A 15 -2.62 -13.11 -9.03
C ILE A 15 -2.03 -11.88 -9.73
N ILE A 16 -2.35 -10.68 -9.26
CA ILE A 16 -1.83 -9.43 -9.85
C ILE A 16 -0.30 -9.40 -9.76
N THR A 17 0.26 -9.71 -8.60
CA THR A 17 1.72 -9.74 -8.41
C THR A 17 2.39 -10.76 -9.33
N HIS A 18 1.77 -11.92 -9.51
CA HIS A 18 2.28 -12.93 -10.43
C HIS A 18 2.33 -12.43 -11.88
N PHE A 19 1.28 -11.75 -12.35
CA PHE A 19 1.26 -11.13 -13.69
C PHE A 19 2.25 -9.96 -13.80
N GLN A 20 2.40 -9.15 -12.76
CA GLN A 20 3.38 -8.08 -12.72
C GLN A 20 4.80 -8.65 -12.81
N MET A 21 5.08 -9.75 -12.13
CA MET A 21 6.36 -10.46 -12.18
C MET A 21 6.69 -11.04 -13.57
N GLU A 22 5.69 -11.32 -14.42
CA GLU A 22 5.94 -11.75 -15.81
C GLU A 22 6.76 -10.72 -16.58
N ASN A 23 6.57 -9.43 -16.28
CA ASN A 23 7.32 -8.36 -16.92
C ASN A 23 8.82 -8.36 -16.57
N ALA A 24 9.22 -8.91 -15.43
CA ALA A 24 10.63 -9.03 -15.06
C ALA A 24 11.38 -10.06 -15.93
N PHE A 25 10.65 -11.05 -16.51
CA PHE A 25 11.19 -12.09 -17.36
C PHE A 25 11.23 -11.72 -18.86
N LYS A 26 10.95 -10.45 -19.19
CA LYS A 26 11.00 -9.96 -20.56
C LYS A 26 12.27 -9.15 -20.79
N TYR A 27 12.90 -9.37 -21.94
CA TYR A 27 13.98 -8.50 -22.39
C TYR A 27 13.46 -7.09 -22.68
N LYS A 28 14.15 -6.05 -22.19
CA LYS A 28 13.72 -4.67 -22.30
C LYS A 28 14.90 -3.74 -22.49
N ASN A 29 14.92 -3.05 -23.63
CA ASN A 29 15.92 -1.98 -23.88
C ASN A 29 17.37 -2.40 -23.60
N GLY A 30 17.73 -3.64 -23.88
CA GLY A 30 19.08 -4.17 -23.65
C GLY A 30 19.28 -4.85 -22.31
N TYR A 31 18.24 -4.98 -21.50
CA TYR A 31 18.35 -5.57 -20.16
C TYR A 31 17.44 -6.77 -19.98
N LEU A 32 17.95 -7.77 -19.28
CA LEU A 32 17.20 -8.88 -18.71
C LEU A 32 17.61 -9.00 -17.24
N PHE A 33 16.65 -9.00 -16.27
CA PHE A 33 16.92 -8.99 -14.83
C PHE A 33 17.94 -7.93 -14.39
N ALA A 34 17.80 -6.69 -14.88
CA ALA A 34 18.73 -5.59 -14.65
C ALA A 34 20.20 -5.91 -15.05
N THR A 35 20.41 -6.91 -15.87
CA THR A 35 21.68 -7.28 -16.46
C THR A 35 21.67 -6.91 -17.94
N ARG A 36 22.64 -6.17 -18.38
CA ARG A 36 22.76 -5.81 -19.79
C ARG A 36 23.35 -6.99 -20.59
N ILE A 37 22.62 -7.41 -21.61
CA ILE A 37 23.01 -8.51 -22.49
C ILE A 37 22.59 -8.17 -23.93
N PRO A 38 23.44 -8.45 -24.95
CA PRO A 38 23.07 -8.26 -26.35
C PRO A 38 21.86 -9.12 -26.71
N PHE A 39 20.99 -8.61 -27.60
CA PHE A 39 19.79 -9.33 -27.99
C PHE A 39 20.08 -10.67 -28.67
N SER A 40 21.19 -10.78 -29.39
CA SER A 40 21.65 -12.01 -30.05
C SER A 40 21.80 -13.22 -29.11
N TYR A 41 22.08 -12.97 -27.80
CA TYR A 41 22.20 -14.04 -26.80
C TYR A 41 20.87 -14.47 -26.18
N MET A 42 19.75 -13.84 -26.57
CA MET A 42 18.44 -14.22 -26.03
C MET A 42 17.94 -15.59 -26.48
N GLU A 43 18.48 -16.10 -27.59
CA GLU A 43 18.21 -17.44 -28.13
C GLU A 43 19.21 -18.49 -27.64
N ASP A 44 20.18 -18.09 -26.84
CA ASP A 44 21.18 -18.99 -26.27
C ASP A 44 20.54 -19.94 -25.25
N GLU A 45 20.93 -21.22 -25.31
CA GLU A 45 20.39 -22.29 -24.49
C GLU A 45 20.50 -21.99 -22.98
N ARG A 46 21.62 -21.40 -22.56
CA ARG A 46 21.83 -21.07 -21.14
C ARG A 46 20.93 -19.93 -20.66
N VAL A 47 20.66 -18.94 -21.51
CA VAL A 47 19.73 -17.84 -21.17
C VAL A 47 18.29 -18.37 -21.07
N ILE A 48 17.92 -19.25 -22.01
CA ILE A 48 16.60 -19.92 -22.01
C ILE A 48 16.45 -20.75 -20.72
N GLU A 49 17.44 -21.54 -20.34
CA GLU A 49 17.43 -22.34 -19.11
C GLU A 49 17.20 -21.47 -17.86
N ILE A 50 17.91 -20.34 -17.73
CA ILE A 50 17.75 -19.40 -16.61
C ILE A 50 16.32 -18.82 -16.58
N LEU A 51 15.78 -18.46 -17.75
CA LEU A 51 14.41 -17.95 -17.86
C LEU A 51 13.37 -19.00 -17.46
N GLU A 52 13.52 -20.23 -17.92
CA GLU A 52 12.58 -21.33 -17.64
C GLU A 52 12.62 -21.75 -16.16
N ASP A 53 13.82 -21.89 -15.56
CA ASP A 53 13.98 -22.17 -14.14
C ASP A 53 13.33 -21.09 -13.28
N GLY A 54 13.56 -19.82 -13.61
CA GLY A 54 12.93 -18.70 -12.92
C GLY A 54 11.40 -18.71 -13.04
N LYS A 55 10.87 -18.94 -14.25
CA LYS A 55 9.41 -19.05 -14.48
C LYS A 55 8.80 -20.23 -13.74
N LYS A 56 9.49 -21.37 -13.70
CA LYS A 56 9.07 -22.55 -12.93
C LYS A 56 8.97 -22.24 -11.44
N LYS A 57 10.01 -21.64 -10.85
CA LYS A 57 10.02 -21.23 -9.44
C LYS A 57 8.91 -20.22 -9.13
N LYS A 58 8.68 -19.26 -10.03
CA LYS A 58 7.58 -18.30 -9.91
C LYS A 58 6.20 -18.98 -9.87
N LYS A 59 5.97 -19.99 -10.73
CA LYS A 59 4.70 -20.76 -10.75
C LYS A 59 4.52 -21.58 -9.47
N ILE A 60 5.57 -22.26 -9.03
CA ILE A 60 5.55 -23.05 -7.77
C ILE A 60 5.22 -22.11 -6.60
N PHE A 61 5.85 -20.94 -6.55
CA PHE A 61 5.62 -20.01 -5.47
C PHE A 61 4.20 -19.40 -5.50
N LEU A 62 3.61 -19.16 -6.68
CA LEU A 62 2.20 -18.79 -6.77
C LEU A 62 1.30 -19.86 -6.13
N PHE A 63 1.53 -21.13 -6.47
CA PHE A 63 0.75 -22.24 -5.89
C PHE A 63 0.88 -22.29 -4.36
N LEU A 64 2.10 -22.16 -3.82
CA LEU A 64 2.32 -22.08 -2.38
C LEU A 64 1.63 -20.88 -1.73
N SER A 65 1.68 -19.72 -2.38
CA SER A 65 0.99 -18.51 -1.90
C SER A 65 -0.53 -18.67 -1.83
N LEU A 66 -1.12 -19.39 -2.80
CA LEU A 66 -2.55 -19.71 -2.78
C LEU A 66 -2.90 -20.69 -1.65
N LEU A 67 -2.02 -21.66 -1.34
CA LEU A 67 -2.20 -22.51 -0.17
C LEU A 67 -2.09 -21.74 1.15
N MET A 68 -1.13 -20.81 1.24
CA MET A 68 -1.00 -19.93 2.40
C MET A 68 -2.25 -19.08 2.63
N ALA A 69 -2.97 -18.72 1.58
CA ALA A 69 -4.23 -17.96 1.70
C ALA A 69 -5.26 -18.65 2.61
N ILE A 70 -5.30 -19.99 2.61
CA ILE A 70 -6.23 -20.77 3.44
C ILE A 70 -6.05 -20.45 4.93
N SER A 71 -4.78 -20.22 5.36
CA SER A 71 -4.47 -19.85 6.75
C SER A 71 -5.11 -18.52 7.15
N ILE A 72 -5.25 -17.57 6.21
CA ILE A 72 -5.92 -16.28 6.46
C ILE A 72 -7.40 -16.51 6.74
N TRP A 73 -8.03 -17.43 5.99
CA TRP A 73 -9.46 -17.70 6.14
C TRP A 73 -9.79 -18.37 7.50
N ILE A 74 -9.00 -19.36 7.91
CA ILE A 74 -9.25 -20.15 9.13
C ILE A 74 -8.70 -19.50 10.41
N SER A 75 -7.89 -18.43 10.32
CA SER A 75 -7.17 -17.84 11.45
C SER A 75 -8.01 -17.00 12.41
N GLY A 76 -9.32 -16.85 12.15
CA GLY A 76 -10.21 -16.06 13.01
C GLY A 76 -9.72 -14.59 13.14
N GLY A 77 -9.63 -14.10 14.36
CA GLY A 77 -9.21 -12.72 14.65
C GLY A 77 -7.75 -12.38 14.28
N TYR A 78 -6.95 -13.34 13.80
CA TYR A 78 -5.56 -13.13 13.39
C TYR A 78 -5.38 -13.03 11.88
N SER A 79 -6.45 -12.97 11.09
CA SER A 79 -6.41 -12.91 9.63
C SER A 79 -5.56 -11.73 9.10
N VAL A 80 -5.61 -10.56 9.75
CA VAL A 80 -4.81 -9.38 9.37
C VAL A 80 -3.31 -9.62 9.61
N PHE A 81 -2.95 -10.34 10.68
CA PHE A 81 -1.56 -10.69 10.95
C PHE A 81 -1.00 -11.61 9.85
N PHE A 82 -1.70 -12.71 9.55
CA PHE A 82 -1.26 -13.64 8.49
C PHE A 82 -1.23 -12.97 7.12
N PHE A 83 -2.24 -12.16 6.80
CA PHE A 83 -2.25 -11.37 5.57
C PHE A 83 -1.00 -10.49 5.45
N SER A 84 -0.68 -9.71 6.47
CA SER A 84 0.47 -8.79 6.47
C SER A 84 1.81 -9.56 6.40
N LEU A 85 1.93 -10.65 7.14
CA LEU A 85 3.12 -11.51 7.13
C LEU A 85 3.34 -12.12 5.74
N PHE A 86 2.29 -12.67 5.13
CA PHE A 86 2.39 -13.31 3.82
C PHE A 86 2.67 -12.32 2.71
N MET A 87 2.21 -11.07 2.81
CA MET A 87 2.58 -9.99 1.88
C MET A 87 4.09 -9.73 1.90
N ILE A 88 4.72 -9.69 3.08
CA ILE A 88 6.18 -9.53 3.18
C ILE A 88 6.90 -10.74 2.58
N ILE A 89 6.47 -11.95 2.92
CA ILE A 89 7.05 -13.20 2.40
C ILE A 89 6.95 -13.22 0.87
N GLN A 90 5.80 -12.82 0.33
CA GLN A 90 5.59 -12.75 -1.13
C GLN A 90 6.58 -11.83 -1.82
N VAL A 91 6.74 -10.60 -1.32
CA VAL A 91 7.71 -9.64 -1.88
C VAL A 91 9.13 -10.18 -1.76
N ALA A 92 9.50 -10.72 -0.60
CA ALA A 92 10.83 -11.25 -0.36
C ALA A 92 11.19 -12.41 -1.31
N ILE A 93 10.30 -13.40 -1.46
CA ILE A 93 10.57 -14.58 -2.30
C ILE A 93 10.61 -14.22 -3.79
N TYR A 94 9.71 -13.36 -4.27
CA TYR A 94 9.79 -12.89 -5.67
C TYR A 94 11.10 -12.15 -5.95
N ASN A 95 11.55 -11.28 -5.05
CA ASN A 95 12.85 -10.61 -5.18
C ASN A 95 14.02 -11.60 -5.17
N LEU A 96 13.97 -12.65 -4.33
CA LEU A 96 14.98 -13.71 -4.31
C LEU A 96 15.03 -14.51 -5.62
N ILE A 97 13.88 -14.83 -6.22
CA ILE A 97 13.80 -15.52 -7.52
C ILE A 97 14.48 -14.66 -8.61
N ILE A 98 14.12 -13.37 -8.69
CA ILE A 98 14.70 -12.44 -9.66
C ILE A 98 16.21 -12.27 -9.44
N TYR A 99 16.62 -12.10 -8.17
CA TYR A 99 18.04 -11.95 -7.82
C TYR A 99 18.87 -13.18 -8.21
N LYS A 100 18.31 -14.38 -8.02
CA LYS A 100 18.97 -15.62 -8.47
C LYS A 100 19.16 -15.61 -9.99
N CYS A 101 18.09 -15.34 -10.76
CA CYS A 101 18.17 -15.26 -12.21
C CYS A 101 19.19 -14.20 -12.67
N MET A 102 19.20 -13.04 -12.00
CA MET A 102 20.18 -11.97 -12.26
C MET A 102 21.61 -12.45 -12.01
N LYS A 103 21.86 -13.14 -10.90
CA LYS A 103 23.20 -13.65 -10.55
C LYS A 103 23.68 -14.69 -11.55
N ASP A 104 22.80 -15.62 -11.93
CA ASP A 104 23.12 -16.70 -12.88
C ASP A 104 23.38 -16.12 -14.27
N LEU A 105 22.59 -15.13 -14.72
CA LEU A 105 22.80 -14.43 -15.98
C LEU A 105 24.10 -13.64 -16.00
N ARG A 106 24.49 -12.99 -14.91
CA ARG A 106 25.77 -12.27 -14.81
C ARG A 106 26.96 -13.22 -14.81
N ALA A 107 26.83 -14.37 -14.17
CA ALA A 107 27.87 -15.40 -14.22
C ALA A 107 28.05 -15.87 -15.64
N TYR A 108 26.97 -16.13 -16.37
CA TYR A 108 27.03 -16.50 -17.78
C TYR A 108 27.60 -15.39 -18.66
N LYS A 109 27.17 -14.12 -18.47
CA LYS A 109 27.70 -12.97 -19.20
C LYS A 109 29.23 -12.86 -19.14
N LYS A 110 29.84 -13.18 -18.01
CA LYS A 110 31.31 -13.15 -17.84
C LYS A 110 32.04 -14.15 -18.71
N THR A 111 31.39 -15.23 -19.16
CA THR A 111 32.04 -16.26 -20.00
C THR A 111 32.29 -15.80 -21.43
N PHE A 112 31.52 -14.84 -21.95
CA PHE A 112 31.63 -14.39 -23.33
C PHE A 112 32.06 -12.91 -23.48
N ILE A 113 31.93 -12.06 -22.46
CA ILE A 113 32.29 -10.63 -22.55
C ILE A 113 33.68 -10.34 -21.97
N GLY A 114 34.24 -11.27 -21.16
CA GLY A 114 35.49 -11.03 -20.44
C GLY A 114 35.34 -10.07 -19.27
N GLU A 115 36.41 -9.86 -18.49
CA GLU A 115 36.31 -9.12 -17.21
C GLU A 115 36.32 -7.58 -17.33
N LYS A 116 36.56 -6.99 -18.52
CA LYS A 116 36.68 -5.53 -18.64
C LYS A 116 36.07 -5.00 -19.93
N HIS A 117 34.87 -4.42 -19.79
CA HIS A 117 34.37 -3.40 -20.73
C HIS A 117 33.65 -2.28 -19.96
N ASP A 118 34.42 -1.48 -19.23
CA ASP A 118 33.98 -0.22 -18.61
C ASP A 118 33.92 0.93 -19.62
N TYR A 119 33.45 0.69 -20.86
CA TYR A 119 33.28 1.77 -21.83
C TYR A 119 31.97 2.48 -21.59
N LYS A 120 32.06 3.73 -21.13
CA LYS A 120 30.88 4.61 -21.01
C LYS A 120 30.73 5.37 -22.32
N PHE A 121 29.78 4.92 -23.14
CA PHE A 121 29.43 5.64 -24.36
C PHE A 121 28.56 6.86 -24.02
N THR A 122 28.92 8.01 -24.60
CA THR A 122 28.14 9.24 -24.54
C THR A 122 27.82 9.72 -25.94
N ASP A 123 26.58 9.99 -26.22
CA ASP A 123 26.13 10.60 -27.46
C ASP A 123 25.78 12.07 -27.19
N THR A 124 26.72 12.96 -27.49
CA THR A 124 26.56 14.40 -27.24
C THR A 124 25.49 15.02 -28.13
N ARG A 125 25.37 14.56 -29.39
CA ARG A 125 24.37 15.06 -30.33
C ARG A 125 22.96 14.67 -29.90
N ALA A 126 22.73 13.39 -29.56
CA ALA A 126 21.47 12.94 -28.99
C ALA A 126 21.12 13.70 -27.69
N SER A 127 22.11 13.97 -26.84
CA SER A 127 21.90 14.71 -25.58
C SER A 127 21.45 16.16 -25.84
N ILE A 128 22.00 16.84 -26.84
CA ILE A 128 21.62 18.21 -27.22
C ILE A 128 20.18 18.22 -27.76
N GLU A 129 19.83 17.32 -28.70
CA GLU A 129 18.49 17.27 -29.31
C GLU A 129 17.43 16.93 -28.27
N ILE A 130 17.63 15.90 -27.46
CA ILE A 130 16.69 15.50 -26.40
C ILE A 130 16.49 16.61 -25.37
N ASN A 131 17.57 17.33 -24.98
CA ASN A 131 17.45 18.42 -24.02
C ASN A 131 16.66 19.63 -24.58
N LYS A 132 16.69 19.88 -25.89
CA LYS A 132 15.85 20.90 -26.53
C LYS A 132 14.36 20.53 -26.48
N GLU A 133 14.02 19.25 -26.63
CA GLU A 133 12.65 18.74 -26.67
C GLU A 133 12.02 18.49 -25.29
N ARG A 134 12.79 18.59 -24.20
CA ARG A 134 12.31 18.36 -22.84
C ARG A 134 11.14 19.29 -22.49
N VAL A 135 10.26 18.77 -21.67
CA VAL A 135 9.18 19.56 -21.11
C VAL A 135 9.75 20.74 -20.31
N LYS A 136 9.30 21.97 -20.63
CA LYS A 136 9.75 23.17 -19.94
C LYS A 136 9.26 23.14 -18.48
N PRO A 137 10.08 23.57 -17.50
CA PRO A 137 9.68 23.63 -16.09
C PRO A 137 8.37 24.39 -15.84
N PHE A 138 8.05 25.36 -16.70
CA PHE A 138 6.80 26.11 -16.67
C PHE A 138 5.55 25.21 -16.57
N TYR A 139 5.49 24.09 -17.32
CA TYR A 139 4.33 23.20 -17.29
C TYR A 139 4.16 22.46 -15.95
N TYR A 140 5.26 22.16 -15.26
CA TYR A 140 5.21 21.65 -13.90
C TYR A 140 4.66 22.66 -12.91
N PHE A 141 5.16 23.91 -12.97
CA PHE A 141 4.65 24.98 -12.11
C PHE A 141 3.18 25.31 -12.40
N LEU A 142 2.79 25.33 -13.68
CA LEU A 142 1.41 25.52 -14.08
C LEU A 142 0.50 24.42 -13.51
N LEU A 143 0.90 23.16 -13.59
CA LEU A 143 0.11 22.04 -13.06
C LEU A 143 0.00 22.10 -11.53
N ILE A 144 1.09 22.44 -10.83
CA ILE A 144 1.08 22.66 -9.37
C ILE A 144 0.14 23.82 -9.01
N PHE A 145 0.21 24.92 -9.72
CA PHE A 145 -0.67 26.07 -9.50
C PHE A 145 -2.14 25.71 -9.69
N LEU A 146 -2.49 25.04 -10.80
CA LEU A 146 -3.85 24.59 -11.06
C LEU A 146 -4.34 23.57 -10.04
N MET A 147 -3.47 22.66 -9.56
CA MET A 147 -3.79 21.74 -8.49
C MET A 147 -4.16 22.47 -7.20
N LEU A 148 -3.35 23.46 -6.78
CA LEU A 148 -3.64 24.27 -5.59
C LEU A 148 -4.91 25.10 -5.78
N LEU A 149 -5.12 25.64 -6.97
CA LEU A 149 -6.34 26.38 -7.31
C LEU A 149 -7.58 25.48 -7.24
N SER A 150 -7.52 24.25 -7.77
CA SER A 150 -8.63 23.31 -7.69
C SER A 150 -8.93 22.89 -6.26
N MET A 151 -7.90 22.71 -5.41
CA MET A 151 -8.09 22.46 -3.98
C MET A 151 -8.82 23.60 -3.28
N SER A 152 -8.33 24.84 -3.48
CA SER A 152 -8.94 26.03 -2.90
C SER A 152 -10.38 26.21 -3.37
N PHE A 153 -10.63 26.00 -4.66
CA PHE A 153 -11.96 26.05 -5.25
C PHE A 153 -12.89 25.00 -4.63
N THR A 154 -12.43 23.77 -4.47
CA THR A 154 -13.19 22.68 -3.85
C THR A 154 -13.55 23.01 -2.40
N LEU A 155 -12.61 23.53 -1.61
CA LEU A 155 -12.85 23.90 -0.20
C LEU A 155 -13.81 25.08 -0.07
N LEU A 156 -13.78 26.04 -0.99
CA LEU A 156 -14.71 27.16 -1.01
C LEU A 156 -16.13 26.74 -1.39
N LEU A 157 -16.28 25.83 -2.35
CA LEU A 157 -17.58 25.36 -2.84
C LEU A 157 -18.25 24.35 -1.92
N ILE A 158 -17.48 23.44 -1.34
CA ILE A 158 -17.98 22.30 -0.55
C ILE A 158 -17.48 22.46 0.89
N LYS A 159 -18.25 23.22 1.68
CA LYS A 159 -17.96 23.48 3.11
C LYS A 159 -18.33 22.28 3.99
N SER A 160 -17.86 21.07 3.65
CA SER A 160 -18.14 19.83 4.37
C SER A 160 -16.92 18.91 4.41
N GLN A 161 -16.98 17.82 5.18
CA GLN A 161 -15.95 16.80 5.20
C GLN A 161 -15.67 16.22 3.80
N MET A 162 -16.67 16.15 2.93
CA MET A 162 -16.50 15.71 1.53
C MET A 162 -15.59 16.65 0.73
N GLY A 163 -15.68 17.96 0.95
CA GLY A 163 -14.76 18.94 0.34
C GLY A 163 -13.31 18.71 0.73
N LEU A 164 -13.05 18.42 2.01
CA LEU A 164 -11.72 18.07 2.51
C LEU A 164 -11.21 16.75 1.89
N ILE A 165 -12.05 15.71 1.88
CA ILE A 165 -11.69 14.41 1.30
C ILE A 165 -11.36 14.55 -0.19
N LEU A 166 -12.19 15.24 -0.97
CA LEU A 166 -11.95 15.45 -2.41
C LEU A 166 -10.66 16.24 -2.64
N SER A 167 -10.45 17.33 -1.89
CA SER A 167 -9.25 18.17 -2.02
C SER A 167 -7.99 17.38 -1.71
N PHE A 168 -7.99 16.60 -0.64
CA PHE A 168 -6.84 15.78 -0.24
C PHE A 168 -6.58 14.64 -1.23
N THR A 169 -7.64 13.98 -1.71
CA THR A 169 -7.54 12.95 -2.76
C THR A 169 -6.92 13.55 -4.02
N ASN A 170 -7.43 14.69 -4.50
CA ASN A 170 -6.91 15.36 -5.68
C ASN A 170 -5.42 15.74 -5.53
N PHE A 171 -5.04 16.28 -4.36
CA PHE A 171 -3.64 16.58 -4.04
C PHE A 171 -2.74 15.36 -4.19
N ILE A 172 -3.11 14.21 -3.58
CA ILE A 172 -2.32 12.99 -3.65
C ILE A 172 -2.21 12.51 -5.10
N LEU A 173 -3.32 12.44 -5.82
CA LEU A 173 -3.36 11.88 -7.18
C LEU A 173 -2.52 12.74 -8.15
N ILE A 174 -2.70 14.05 -8.19
CA ILE A 174 -1.96 14.93 -9.11
C ILE A 174 -0.49 15.02 -8.71
N SER A 175 -0.17 15.11 -7.42
CA SER A 175 1.22 15.10 -6.95
C SER A 175 1.95 13.81 -7.36
N SER A 176 1.26 12.66 -7.33
CA SER A 176 1.84 11.39 -7.79
C SER A 176 2.19 11.41 -9.28
N LEU A 177 1.35 12.01 -10.14
CA LEU A 177 1.62 12.14 -11.57
C LEU A 177 2.78 13.10 -11.85
N ILE A 178 2.84 14.23 -11.14
CA ILE A 178 3.97 15.18 -11.22
C ILE A 178 5.28 14.46 -10.83
N PHE A 179 5.23 13.71 -9.75
CA PHE A 179 6.39 12.94 -9.27
C PHE A 179 6.84 11.88 -10.27
N ILE A 180 5.91 11.12 -10.85
CA ILE A 180 6.21 10.12 -11.89
C ILE A 180 6.82 10.81 -13.12
N ALA A 181 6.22 11.90 -13.61
CA ALA A 181 6.76 12.66 -14.72
C ALA A 181 8.20 13.14 -14.47
N PHE A 182 8.47 13.63 -13.24
CA PHE A 182 9.81 14.05 -12.82
C PHE A 182 10.80 12.89 -12.82
N ILE A 183 10.40 11.68 -12.36
CA ILE A 183 11.25 10.47 -12.40
C ILE A 183 11.64 10.13 -13.83
N TYR A 184 10.75 10.27 -14.81
CA TYR A 184 11.06 10.04 -16.22
C TYR A 184 11.98 11.08 -16.85
N ARG A 185 12.31 12.17 -16.16
CA ARG A 185 13.30 13.15 -16.58
C ARG A 185 14.74 12.63 -16.42
N GLN A 186 15.04 11.59 -17.17
CA GLN A 186 16.31 10.84 -17.11
C GLN A 186 17.41 11.46 -17.98
N PRO A 187 18.72 11.18 -17.71
CA PRO A 187 19.80 11.40 -18.66
C PRO A 187 19.57 10.60 -19.94
N VAL A 188 20.10 11.13 -21.03
CA VAL A 188 20.06 10.44 -22.32
C VAL A 188 20.88 9.16 -22.24
N LYS A 189 20.31 8.06 -22.73
CA LYS A 189 20.96 6.74 -22.80
C LYS A 189 21.42 6.45 -24.21
N VAL A 190 22.54 5.74 -24.34
CA VAL A 190 23.04 5.27 -25.63
C VAL A 190 22.55 3.85 -25.85
N TYR A 191 21.82 3.63 -26.95
CA TYR A 191 21.24 2.35 -27.35
C TYR A 191 21.94 1.75 -28.56
N SER A 192 22.58 2.59 -29.40
CA SER A 192 23.24 2.21 -30.64
C SER A 192 24.42 3.14 -30.93
N GLN A 193 25.30 2.76 -31.83
CA GLN A 193 26.28 3.64 -32.43
C GLN A 193 25.64 4.70 -33.34
N ASP A 194 24.43 4.45 -33.84
CA ASP A 194 23.69 5.42 -34.64
C ASP A 194 22.95 6.42 -33.73
N THR A 195 23.30 7.69 -33.85
CA THR A 195 22.69 8.81 -33.12
C THR A 195 21.20 8.94 -33.38
N ARG A 196 20.68 8.59 -34.58
CA ARG A 196 19.25 8.67 -34.90
C ARG A 196 18.45 7.70 -34.05
N ILE A 197 18.94 6.47 -33.87
CA ILE A 197 18.32 5.46 -33.00
C ILE A 197 18.35 5.93 -31.55
N ASN A 198 19.45 6.58 -31.12
CA ASN A 198 19.53 7.11 -29.77
C ASN A 198 18.51 8.24 -29.53
N ILE A 199 18.33 9.16 -30.48
CA ILE A 199 17.34 10.23 -30.41
C ILE A 199 15.93 9.64 -30.34
N GLU A 200 15.57 8.74 -31.26
CA GLU A 200 14.24 8.12 -31.32
C GLU A 200 13.87 7.42 -30.01
N LYS A 201 14.74 6.52 -29.52
CA LYS A 201 14.51 5.77 -28.30
C LYS A 201 14.46 6.65 -27.04
N ASN A 202 15.30 7.68 -26.95
CA ASN A 202 15.24 8.61 -25.82
C ASN A 202 13.98 9.48 -25.90
N THR A 203 13.55 9.91 -27.08
CA THR A 203 12.27 10.62 -27.25
C THR A 203 11.11 9.77 -26.74
N GLU A 204 11.07 8.47 -27.06
CA GLU A 204 10.05 7.54 -26.56
C GLU A 204 10.13 7.32 -25.07
N ASN A 205 11.30 7.03 -24.55
CA ASN A 205 11.50 6.61 -23.17
C ASN A 205 11.53 7.75 -22.16
N ILE A 206 11.85 8.97 -22.60
CA ILE A 206 11.97 10.13 -21.73
C ILE A 206 10.87 11.13 -22.03
N ILE A 207 10.89 11.73 -23.25
CA ILE A 207 10.06 12.88 -23.59
C ILE A 207 8.57 12.53 -23.63
N LYS A 208 8.20 11.46 -24.35
CA LYS A 208 6.80 11.05 -24.47
C LYS A 208 6.22 10.69 -23.10
N ARG A 209 6.97 9.95 -22.27
CA ARG A 209 6.50 9.53 -20.92
C ARG A 209 6.31 10.74 -20.02
N GLU A 210 7.30 11.64 -19.95
CA GLU A 210 7.20 12.88 -19.19
C GLU A 210 5.95 13.68 -19.60
N ARG A 211 5.74 13.87 -20.91
CA ARG A 211 4.57 14.59 -21.46
C ARG A 211 3.24 13.90 -21.13
N ASP A 212 3.16 12.60 -21.28
CA ASP A 212 1.92 11.87 -21.10
C ASP A 212 1.45 11.90 -19.64
N PHE A 213 2.36 11.74 -18.66
CA PHE A 213 2.00 11.86 -17.25
C PHE A 213 1.55 13.28 -16.88
N LEU A 214 2.20 14.32 -17.42
CA LEU A 214 1.76 15.70 -17.21
C LEU A 214 0.40 15.98 -17.85
N LYS A 215 0.14 15.47 -19.08
CA LYS A 215 -1.17 15.62 -19.75
C LYS A 215 -2.28 14.99 -18.90
N ILE A 216 -2.07 13.77 -18.37
CA ILE A 216 -3.03 13.13 -17.48
C ILE A 216 -3.24 13.99 -16.24
N GLY A 217 -2.17 14.57 -15.66
CA GLY A 217 -2.27 15.48 -14.52
C GLY A 217 -3.16 16.68 -14.82
N PHE A 218 -3.02 17.33 -16.00
CA PHE A 218 -3.88 18.42 -16.44
C PHE A 218 -5.34 17.99 -16.60
N ILE A 219 -5.58 16.82 -17.22
CA ILE A 219 -6.94 16.28 -17.40
C ILE A 219 -7.59 16.03 -16.03
N PHE A 220 -6.91 15.38 -15.10
CA PHE A 220 -7.46 15.12 -13.77
C PHE A 220 -7.63 16.39 -12.94
N CYS A 221 -6.78 17.40 -13.16
CA CYS A 221 -6.97 18.71 -12.56
C CYS A 221 -8.27 19.37 -13.05
N LEU A 222 -8.56 19.34 -14.35
CA LEU A 222 -9.81 19.84 -14.92
C LEU A 222 -11.02 19.02 -14.43
N LEU A 223 -10.91 17.71 -14.41
CA LEU A 223 -11.98 16.84 -13.87
C LEU A 223 -12.26 17.12 -12.40
N SER A 224 -11.27 17.49 -11.60
CA SER A 224 -11.49 17.86 -10.19
C SER A 224 -12.31 19.13 -10.01
N PHE A 225 -12.13 20.13 -10.89
CA PHE A 225 -13.00 21.33 -10.91
C PHE A 225 -14.45 20.97 -11.25
N LEU A 226 -14.65 20.14 -12.27
CA LEU A 226 -15.98 19.65 -12.66
C LEU A 226 -16.64 18.86 -11.54
N LEU A 227 -15.90 17.97 -10.91
CA LEU A 227 -16.39 17.16 -9.80
C LEU A 227 -16.78 18.01 -8.59
N ALA A 228 -15.98 19.03 -8.26
CA ALA A 228 -16.31 19.99 -7.20
C ALA A 228 -17.62 20.74 -7.50
N PHE A 229 -17.84 21.12 -8.76
CA PHE A 229 -19.05 21.79 -9.19
C PHE A 229 -20.30 20.91 -9.14
N ILE A 230 -20.16 19.61 -9.51
CA ILE A 230 -21.24 18.62 -9.43
C ILE A 230 -21.62 18.36 -7.97
N LEU A 231 -20.63 18.15 -7.09
CA LEU A 231 -20.86 17.84 -5.67
C LEU A 231 -21.43 19.03 -4.87
N ARG A 232 -21.30 20.27 -5.36
CA ARG A 232 -21.94 21.45 -4.75
C ARG A 232 -23.47 21.39 -4.79
N ARG A 233 -24.06 20.77 -5.83
CA ARG A 233 -25.52 20.75 -6.08
C ARG A 233 -26.26 19.63 -5.33
N ASP A 234 -25.96 19.40 -4.06
CA ASP A 234 -26.59 18.40 -3.17
C ASP A 234 -26.45 16.93 -3.60
N PHE A 235 -25.63 16.63 -4.58
CA PHE A 235 -25.24 15.27 -4.89
C PHE A 235 -24.12 14.77 -3.98
N TYR A 236 -24.38 14.61 -2.68
CA TYR A 236 -23.47 13.93 -1.73
C TYR A 236 -23.28 12.46 -2.07
N ASN A 237 -23.19 12.15 -3.35
CA ASN A 237 -23.03 10.79 -3.81
C ASN A 237 -21.53 10.44 -3.87
N ILE A 238 -21.05 9.74 -2.87
CA ILE A 238 -19.67 9.23 -2.79
C ILE A 238 -19.25 8.46 -4.05
N ASN A 239 -20.21 7.94 -4.82
CA ASN A 239 -19.95 7.20 -6.05
C ASN A 239 -19.18 8.05 -7.08
N PHE A 240 -19.40 9.37 -7.15
CA PHE A 240 -18.64 10.24 -8.06
C PHE A 240 -17.17 10.31 -7.69
N LEU A 241 -16.84 10.37 -6.37
CA LEU A 241 -15.46 10.34 -5.90
C LEU A 241 -14.81 8.98 -6.20
N ILE A 242 -15.53 7.90 -5.95
CA ILE A 242 -15.07 6.53 -6.25
C ILE A 242 -14.80 6.39 -7.75
N THR A 243 -15.72 6.86 -8.61
CA THR A 243 -15.54 6.85 -10.06
C THR A 243 -14.31 7.64 -10.49
N TYR A 244 -14.09 8.83 -9.91
CA TYR A 244 -12.91 9.65 -10.19
C TYR A 244 -11.60 8.91 -9.86
N VAL A 245 -11.52 8.26 -8.69
CA VAL A 245 -10.36 7.47 -8.26
C VAL A 245 -10.15 6.24 -9.16
N ILE A 246 -11.23 5.56 -9.54
CA ILE A 246 -11.17 4.41 -10.45
C ILE A 246 -10.65 4.84 -11.83
N LEU A 247 -11.17 5.91 -12.41
CA LEU A 247 -10.71 6.45 -13.69
C LEU A 247 -9.23 6.84 -13.64
N PHE A 248 -8.78 7.43 -12.52
CA PHE A 248 -7.37 7.72 -12.30
C PHE A 248 -6.53 6.43 -12.32
N GLY A 249 -6.91 5.44 -11.51
CA GLY A 249 -6.24 4.14 -11.45
C GLY A 249 -6.15 3.45 -12.81
N LEU A 250 -7.25 3.43 -13.56
CA LEU A 250 -7.30 2.87 -14.92
C LEU A 250 -6.38 3.65 -15.89
N SER A 251 -6.32 4.98 -15.79
CA SER A 251 -5.43 5.79 -16.63
C SER A 251 -3.96 5.48 -16.36
N VAL A 252 -3.57 5.35 -15.10
CA VAL A 252 -2.21 4.99 -14.69
C VAL A 252 -1.87 3.55 -15.12
N LEU A 253 -2.79 2.60 -14.95
CA LEU A 253 -2.63 1.23 -15.40
C LEU A 253 -2.47 1.14 -16.93
N PHE A 254 -3.28 1.89 -17.67
CA PHE A 254 -3.15 1.96 -19.12
C PHE A 254 -1.76 2.44 -19.55
N MET A 255 -1.24 3.51 -18.91
CA MET A 255 0.11 4.00 -19.17
C MET A 255 1.18 2.96 -18.83
N PHE A 256 1.01 2.27 -17.71
CA PHE A 256 1.90 1.19 -17.31
C PHE A 256 1.98 0.08 -18.37
N PHE A 257 0.84 -0.41 -18.88
CA PHE A 257 0.79 -1.44 -19.93
C PHE A 257 1.35 -0.93 -21.25
N LYS A 258 1.01 0.30 -21.67
CA LYS A 258 1.55 0.95 -22.86
C LYS A 258 3.08 0.95 -22.85
N TYR A 259 3.68 1.48 -21.79
CA TYR A 259 5.14 1.60 -21.71
C TYR A 259 5.85 0.28 -21.46
N SER A 260 5.25 -0.65 -20.74
CA SER A 260 5.78 -2.01 -20.62
C SER A 260 5.87 -2.71 -21.98
N ARG A 261 4.88 -2.50 -22.85
CA ARG A 261 4.90 -3.04 -24.22
C ARG A 261 5.95 -2.36 -25.10
N GLU A 262 6.13 -1.05 -24.99
CA GLU A 262 7.16 -0.30 -25.73
C GLU A 262 8.57 -0.73 -25.29
N ASP A 263 8.81 -0.87 -23.98
CA ASP A 263 10.10 -1.32 -23.44
C ASP A 263 10.51 -2.70 -23.98
N SER A 264 9.55 -3.61 -24.19
CA SER A 264 9.82 -4.96 -24.68
C SER A 264 10.26 -5.01 -26.15
N LYS A 265 10.06 -3.94 -26.93
CA LYS A 265 10.47 -3.85 -28.35
C LYS A 265 11.91 -3.38 -28.52
N GLY A 266 12.54 -2.84 -27.48
CA GLY A 266 13.88 -2.29 -27.55
C GLY A 266 14.95 -3.37 -27.63
N LYS A 267 15.59 -3.52 -28.82
CA LYS A 267 16.76 -4.38 -29.04
C LYS A 267 18.02 -3.53 -29.05
N THR A 268 19.10 -4.02 -28.50
CA THR A 268 20.42 -3.37 -28.54
C THR A 268 21.54 -4.41 -28.44
N ASP A 269 22.60 -4.18 -29.18
CA ASP A 269 23.81 -5.01 -29.14
C ASP A 269 24.97 -4.31 -28.41
N LEU A 270 24.75 -3.11 -27.89
CA LEU A 270 25.73 -2.41 -27.07
C LEU A 270 25.78 -2.98 -25.67
N VAL A 271 26.97 -3.32 -25.23
CA VAL A 271 27.26 -3.77 -23.88
C VAL A 271 27.85 -2.62 -23.09
N GLN A 272 27.10 -2.08 -22.16
CA GLN A 272 27.57 -1.07 -21.21
C GLN A 272 27.41 -1.65 -19.81
N ASP A 273 28.48 -1.70 -19.02
CA ASP A 273 28.43 -2.36 -17.72
C ASP A 273 27.91 -1.43 -16.62
N GLU A 274 26.61 -1.52 -16.33
CA GLU A 274 25.97 -0.92 -15.15
C GLU A 274 25.47 -2.02 -14.18
N ASP A 275 25.79 -3.27 -14.46
CA ASP A 275 25.25 -4.42 -13.73
C ASP A 275 25.64 -4.42 -12.26
N SER A 276 26.86 -3.95 -11.94
CA SER A 276 27.40 -3.88 -10.59
C SER A 276 26.60 -2.98 -9.64
N TYR A 277 25.83 -2.05 -10.20
CA TYR A 277 24.99 -1.14 -9.39
C TYR A 277 23.63 -1.72 -8.98
N TRP A 278 23.31 -2.94 -9.40
CA TRP A 278 22.03 -3.60 -9.07
C TRP A 278 22.27 -4.81 -8.19
N ASP A 279 21.56 -4.87 -7.08
CA ASP A 279 21.57 -6.00 -6.15
C ASP A 279 20.14 -6.45 -5.79
N ILE A 280 20.01 -7.34 -4.79
CA ILE A 280 18.71 -7.87 -4.31
C ILE A 280 17.73 -6.77 -3.84
N PHE A 281 18.25 -5.63 -3.39
CA PHE A 281 17.46 -4.52 -2.88
C PHE A 281 17.25 -3.41 -3.94
N GLY A 282 17.62 -3.64 -5.20
CA GLY A 282 17.50 -2.68 -6.29
C GLY A 282 18.80 -1.92 -6.58
N TYR A 283 18.69 -0.63 -6.91
CA TYR A 283 19.78 0.19 -7.40
C TYR A 283 20.65 0.81 -6.29
N LYS A 284 21.99 0.77 -6.49
CA LYS A 284 22.98 1.32 -5.56
C LYS A 284 24.18 1.89 -6.32
N ASN A 285 24.12 3.16 -6.71
CA ASN A 285 25.26 3.85 -7.36
C ASN A 285 25.61 5.13 -6.60
N PRO A 286 26.77 5.20 -5.93
CA PRO A 286 27.21 6.39 -5.18
C PRO A 286 27.53 7.58 -6.09
N ASN A 287 27.86 7.34 -7.37
CA ASN A 287 28.21 8.37 -8.34
C ASN A 287 26.97 8.97 -9.03
N ASP A 288 25.79 8.38 -8.85
CA ASP A 288 24.54 8.90 -9.39
C ASP A 288 23.83 9.78 -8.36
N ARG A 289 23.70 11.08 -8.65
CA ARG A 289 23.05 12.04 -7.75
C ARG A 289 21.55 11.88 -7.62
N ARG A 290 20.91 11.14 -8.53
CA ARG A 290 19.46 10.93 -8.50
C ARG A 290 19.07 10.05 -7.32
N ILE A 291 17.95 10.42 -6.68
CA ILE A 291 17.37 9.64 -5.58
C ILE A 291 16.47 8.53 -6.15
N PHE A 292 15.68 8.85 -7.16
CA PHE A 292 14.75 7.93 -7.81
C PHE A 292 15.15 7.72 -9.26
N ILE A 293 15.11 6.48 -9.69
CA ILE A 293 15.42 6.08 -11.06
C ILE A 293 14.35 5.09 -11.55
N PRO A 294 14.07 5.02 -12.87
CA PRO A 294 13.19 3.98 -13.41
C PRO A 294 13.77 2.59 -13.16
N SER A 295 12.93 1.66 -12.75
CA SER A 295 13.34 0.27 -12.56
C SER A 295 13.68 -0.38 -13.92
N LEU A 296 14.80 -1.11 -13.96
CA LEU A 296 15.16 -1.95 -15.11
C LEU A 296 14.45 -3.31 -15.06
N ILE A 297 13.91 -3.69 -13.90
CA ILE A 297 13.24 -4.96 -13.69
C ILE A 297 11.74 -4.83 -14.02
N PHE A 298 11.10 -3.80 -13.47
CA PHE A 298 9.67 -3.56 -13.59
C PHE A 298 9.36 -2.28 -14.36
N SER A 299 8.85 -2.40 -15.58
CA SER A 299 8.44 -1.23 -16.35
C SER A 299 7.38 -0.43 -15.60
N GLY A 300 7.53 0.89 -15.61
CA GLY A 300 6.62 1.81 -14.91
C GLY A 300 6.91 2.01 -13.44
N ASN A 301 7.72 1.16 -12.81
CA ASN A 301 8.17 1.33 -11.43
C ASN A 301 9.46 2.16 -11.36
N PHE A 302 9.81 2.57 -10.16
CA PHE A 302 11.06 3.26 -9.86
C PHE A 302 11.78 2.58 -8.70
N GLU A 303 13.09 2.78 -8.68
CA GLU A 303 13.99 2.31 -7.63
C GLU A 303 14.57 3.49 -6.87
N ILE A 304 14.87 3.29 -5.60
CA ILE A 304 15.57 4.26 -4.77
C ILE A 304 17.07 3.99 -4.83
N ASN A 305 17.85 5.01 -5.23
CA ASN A 305 19.29 4.89 -5.25
C ASN A 305 19.89 4.86 -3.83
N ARG A 306 20.17 3.68 -3.32
CA ARG A 306 20.79 3.48 -1.99
C ARG A 306 22.27 3.89 -1.92
N GLY A 307 22.90 4.16 -3.07
CA GLY A 307 24.25 4.76 -3.12
C GLY A 307 24.26 6.24 -2.74
N ASN A 308 23.16 6.95 -3.02
CA ASN A 308 22.95 8.34 -2.62
C ASN A 308 22.61 8.43 -1.12
N LYS A 309 23.14 9.43 -0.40
CA LYS A 309 22.87 9.65 1.04
C LYS A 309 21.36 9.79 1.33
N TRP A 310 20.69 10.65 0.61
CA TRP A 310 19.26 10.89 0.78
C TRP A 310 18.40 9.68 0.36
N GLY A 311 18.78 9.03 -0.75
CA GLY A 311 18.14 7.79 -1.18
C GLY A 311 18.23 6.69 -0.13
N ARG A 312 19.38 6.53 0.53
CA ARG A 312 19.56 5.57 1.63
C ARG A 312 18.67 5.88 2.81
N ILE A 313 18.60 7.15 3.24
CA ILE A 313 17.73 7.57 4.35
C ILE A 313 16.28 7.26 4.00
N ILE A 314 15.80 7.66 2.82
CA ILE A 314 14.42 7.40 2.36
C ILE A 314 14.14 5.90 2.31
N PHE A 315 15.06 5.11 1.75
CA PHE A 315 14.91 3.65 1.68
C PHE A 315 14.75 3.02 3.07
N ILE A 316 15.64 3.37 4.00
CA ILE A 316 15.58 2.86 5.39
C ILE A 316 14.29 3.31 6.07
N SER A 317 13.91 4.59 5.93
CA SER A 317 12.70 5.14 6.55
C SER A 317 11.44 4.45 6.04
N ILE A 318 11.30 4.25 4.73
CA ILE A 318 10.14 3.56 4.16
C ILE A 318 10.07 2.12 4.67
N ASN A 319 11.18 1.37 4.66
CA ASN A 319 11.18 0.00 5.16
C ASN A 319 10.86 -0.08 6.65
N LEU A 320 11.38 0.85 7.47
CA LEU A 320 11.05 0.93 8.89
C LEU A 320 9.57 1.21 9.11
N ILE A 321 8.99 2.18 8.37
CA ILE A 321 7.55 2.48 8.44
C ILE A 321 6.72 1.25 8.04
N VAL A 322 7.09 0.57 6.96
CA VAL A 322 6.38 -0.65 6.51
C VAL A 322 6.44 -1.72 7.60
N ILE A 323 7.61 -1.99 8.17
CA ILE A 323 7.77 -2.95 9.27
C ILE A 323 6.89 -2.55 10.46
N LEU A 324 6.95 -1.30 10.89
CA LEU A 324 6.12 -0.81 11.99
C LEU A 324 4.62 -0.99 11.70
N LEU A 325 4.15 -0.66 10.50
CA LEU A 325 2.75 -0.83 10.11
C LEU A 325 2.33 -2.30 10.08
N VAL A 326 3.18 -3.17 9.53
CA VAL A 326 2.91 -4.60 9.45
C VAL A 326 2.74 -5.26 10.81
N PHE A 327 3.47 -4.80 11.82
CA PHE A 327 3.33 -5.33 13.19
C PHE A 327 2.30 -4.57 14.02
N SER A 328 2.20 -3.25 13.88
CA SER A 328 1.28 -2.44 14.67
C SER A 328 -0.19 -2.66 14.27
N ILE A 329 -0.52 -2.67 12.98
CA ILE A 329 -1.91 -2.82 12.52
C ILE A 329 -2.53 -4.15 13.01
N PRO A 330 -1.89 -5.33 12.80
CA PRO A 330 -2.39 -6.59 13.36
C PRO A 330 -2.47 -6.58 14.88
N TYR A 331 -1.47 -5.98 15.56
CA TYR A 331 -1.51 -5.82 17.01
C TYR A 331 -2.75 -5.04 17.46
N PHE A 332 -3.05 -3.90 16.82
CA PHE A 332 -4.22 -3.09 17.15
C PHE A 332 -5.54 -3.81 16.87
N LEU A 333 -5.60 -4.60 15.80
CA LEU A 333 -6.81 -5.31 15.36
C LEU A 333 -6.96 -6.73 15.96
N SER A 334 -5.95 -7.25 16.66
CA SER A 334 -6.06 -8.57 17.29
C SER A 334 -6.99 -8.56 18.48
N PRO A 335 -7.77 -9.65 18.72
CA PRO A 335 -8.55 -9.83 19.91
C PRO A 335 -7.69 -9.72 21.18
N SER A 336 -8.24 -9.16 22.25
CA SER A 336 -7.58 -9.07 23.54
C SER A 336 -8.58 -9.35 24.65
N PRO A 337 -8.26 -10.23 25.61
CA PRO A 337 -9.17 -10.52 26.69
C PRO A 337 -9.42 -9.26 27.53
N TYR A 338 -10.65 -9.09 28.01
CA TYR A 338 -10.95 -8.10 29.04
C TYR A 338 -10.48 -8.61 30.39
N LYS A 339 -10.08 -7.68 31.24
CA LYS A 339 -9.73 -7.98 32.63
C LYS A 339 -10.64 -7.18 33.54
N TYR A 340 -11.28 -7.87 34.44
CA TYR A 340 -12.13 -7.30 35.46
C TYR A 340 -11.39 -7.36 36.81
N ASP A 341 -11.46 -6.28 37.55
CA ASP A 341 -10.91 -6.20 38.89
C ASP A 341 -11.98 -5.61 39.81
N LEU A 342 -12.54 -6.46 40.68
CA LEU A 342 -13.65 -6.16 41.57
C LEU A 342 -13.11 -5.92 42.96
N ASN A 343 -13.30 -4.70 43.45
CA ASN A 343 -12.96 -4.31 44.82
C ASN A 343 -14.22 -4.02 45.63
N GLU A 344 -14.08 -3.84 46.94
CA GLU A 344 -15.20 -3.54 47.87
C GLU A 344 -16.01 -2.29 47.47
N ASN A 345 -15.41 -1.32 46.77
CA ASN A 345 -16.01 -0.02 46.45
C ASN A 345 -16.13 0.29 44.96
N SER A 346 -15.58 -0.56 44.09
CA SER A 346 -15.52 -0.26 42.66
C SER A 346 -15.26 -1.50 41.83
N ILE A 347 -15.64 -1.44 40.56
CA ILE A 347 -15.22 -2.38 39.48
C ILE A 347 -14.33 -1.63 38.48
N SER A 348 -13.20 -2.21 38.14
CA SER A 348 -12.34 -1.75 37.05
C SER A 348 -12.40 -2.71 35.88
N ILE A 349 -12.56 -2.16 34.67
CA ILE A 349 -12.57 -2.93 33.44
C ILE A 349 -11.38 -2.45 32.58
N LYS A 350 -10.52 -3.38 32.16
CA LYS A 350 -9.37 -3.10 31.31
C LYS A 350 -9.52 -3.85 29.98
N ALA A 351 -9.43 -3.14 28.90
CA ALA A 351 -9.22 -3.66 27.57
C ALA A 351 -7.87 -3.16 27.04
N LYS A 352 -7.48 -3.52 25.84
CA LYS A 352 -6.17 -3.22 25.26
C LYS A 352 -5.74 -1.75 25.38
N PHE A 353 -6.66 -0.82 25.08
CA PHE A 353 -6.40 0.63 25.06
C PHE A 353 -7.32 1.43 25.98
N TYR A 354 -8.24 0.75 26.67
CA TYR A 354 -9.25 1.38 27.50
C TYR A 354 -9.19 0.81 28.91
N LYS A 355 -9.30 1.70 29.87
CA LYS A 355 -9.45 1.36 31.26
C LYS A 355 -10.52 2.25 31.84
N ASP A 356 -11.56 1.64 32.35
CA ASP A 356 -12.62 2.34 33.07
C ASP A 356 -12.66 1.85 34.52
N ARG A 357 -13.02 2.74 35.42
CA ARG A 357 -13.34 2.44 36.82
C ARG A 357 -14.74 2.96 37.11
N ILE A 358 -15.56 2.12 37.69
CA ILE A 358 -16.93 2.39 38.08
C ILE A 358 -17.01 2.31 39.59
N ASP A 359 -17.13 3.44 40.27
CA ASP A 359 -17.28 3.47 41.71
C ASP A 359 -18.73 3.12 42.08
N PHE A 360 -18.91 2.27 43.10
CA PHE A 360 -20.26 1.79 43.52
C PHE A 360 -21.17 2.91 43.94
N LYS A 361 -20.66 3.99 44.50
CA LYS A 361 -21.44 5.19 44.88
C LYS A 361 -22.14 5.87 43.71
N ASP A 362 -21.63 5.69 42.50
CA ASP A 362 -22.13 6.32 41.28
C ASP A 362 -23.13 5.42 40.52
N ILE A 363 -23.36 4.19 41.00
CA ILE A 363 -24.24 3.21 40.37
C ILE A 363 -25.70 3.46 40.81
N LYS A 364 -26.57 3.56 39.84
CA LYS A 364 -28.02 3.65 40.02
C LYS A 364 -28.71 2.31 39.84
N ASP A 365 -28.28 1.52 38.86
CA ASP A 365 -28.86 0.23 38.52
C ASP A 365 -27.82 -0.72 37.92
N ILE A 366 -27.97 -2.03 38.21
CA ILE A 366 -27.20 -3.12 37.65
C ILE A 366 -28.16 -4.17 37.13
N SER A 367 -28.16 -4.46 35.85
CA SER A 367 -29.04 -5.45 35.22
C SER A 367 -28.26 -6.40 34.32
N LEU A 368 -28.77 -7.60 34.15
CA LEU A 368 -28.33 -8.60 33.18
C LEU A 368 -29.46 -8.78 32.15
N GLY A 369 -29.12 -8.79 30.89
CA GLY A 369 -30.06 -8.99 29.81
C GLY A 369 -29.36 -9.13 28.46
N ASP A 370 -30.13 -9.31 27.40
CA ASP A 370 -29.61 -9.41 26.07
C ASP A 370 -29.09 -8.05 25.57
N PHE A 371 -28.03 -8.09 24.73
CA PHE A 371 -27.56 -6.90 24.05
C PHE A 371 -28.68 -6.33 23.16
N PRO A 372 -29.00 -5.04 23.27
CA PRO A 372 -30.10 -4.44 22.54
C PRO A 372 -29.89 -4.54 21.02
N ASN A 373 -30.95 -4.98 20.32
CA ASN A 373 -30.93 -5.06 18.87
C ASN A 373 -31.18 -3.68 18.23
N VAL A 374 -30.23 -2.78 18.42
CA VAL A 374 -30.28 -1.40 17.94
C VAL A 374 -29.02 -1.06 17.15
N ARG A 375 -29.10 -0.02 16.33
CA ARG A 375 -27.94 0.46 15.61
C ARG A 375 -26.88 1.02 16.58
N ALA A 376 -25.69 0.45 16.52
CA ALA A 376 -24.53 0.89 17.29
C ALA A 376 -23.57 1.69 16.41
N VAL A 377 -23.31 2.93 16.75
CA VAL A 377 -22.34 3.78 16.07
C VAL A 377 -21.11 3.94 16.97
N ARG A 378 -19.96 3.60 16.48
CA ARG A 378 -18.68 3.76 17.18
C ARG A 378 -18.28 5.24 17.17
N THR A 379 -18.15 5.84 18.34
CA THR A 379 -17.66 7.23 18.49
C THR A 379 -16.16 7.29 18.78
N ASN A 380 -15.67 6.49 19.72
CA ASN A 380 -14.25 6.34 20.03
C ASN A 380 -13.99 4.96 20.64
N GLY A 381 -13.58 4.00 19.82
CA GLY A 381 -13.40 2.63 20.27
C GLY A 381 -12.90 1.72 19.16
N THR A 382 -12.83 0.44 19.45
CA THR A 382 -12.47 -0.63 18.52
C THR A 382 -13.65 -1.58 18.36
N SER A 383 -13.94 -1.97 17.12
CA SER A 383 -14.89 -3.03 16.81
C SER A 383 -14.25 -3.96 15.79
N ILE A 384 -13.92 -5.16 16.23
CA ILE A 384 -13.41 -6.27 15.42
C ILE A 384 -14.50 -7.34 15.29
N GLU A 385 -14.23 -8.42 14.57
CA GLU A 385 -15.21 -9.47 14.30
C GLU A 385 -15.80 -10.06 15.59
N SER A 386 -14.96 -10.38 16.57
CA SER A 386 -15.33 -11.04 17.82
C SER A 386 -15.59 -10.10 19.01
N GLN A 387 -15.15 -8.83 18.93
CA GLN A 387 -15.17 -7.92 20.09
C GLN A 387 -15.48 -6.48 19.71
N GLY A 388 -16.09 -5.75 20.66
CA GLY A 388 -16.23 -4.30 20.59
C GLY A 388 -15.92 -3.67 21.95
N TYR A 389 -15.06 -2.64 21.99
CA TYR A 389 -14.75 -1.93 23.23
C TYR A 389 -14.45 -0.45 23.00
N GLY A 390 -14.77 0.37 24.00
CA GLY A 390 -14.63 1.82 23.94
C GLY A 390 -15.96 2.55 24.00
N SER A 391 -16.06 3.74 23.39
CA SER A 391 -17.27 4.56 23.37
C SER A 391 -18.08 4.28 22.10
N PHE A 392 -19.39 4.04 22.31
CA PHE A 392 -20.38 3.83 21.26
C PHE A 392 -21.61 4.65 21.57
N SER A 393 -22.35 5.04 20.54
CA SER A 393 -23.70 5.60 20.65
C SER A 393 -24.68 4.56 20.15
N LEU A 394 -25.62 4.15 21.02
CA LEU A 394 -26.67 3.19 20.69
C LEU A 394 -27.99 3.94 20.45
N GLU A 395 -28.67 3.60 19.37
CA GLU A 395 -29.93 4.22 19.00
C GLU A 395 -30.97 4.00 20.09
N GLY A 396 -31.61 5.08 20.58
CA GLY A 396 -32.60 5.04 21.64
C GLY A 396 -32.06 4.89 23.09
N ILE A 397 -30.74 4.63 23.25
CA ILE A 397 -30.11 4.47 24.58
C ILE A 397 -29.13 5.62 24.86
N GLY A 398 -28.44 6.12 23.80
CA GLY A 398 -27.43 7.17 23.93
C GLY A 398 -26.00 6.62 24.03
N ASP A 399 -25.11 7.43 24.64
CA ASP A 399 -23.68 7.10 24.72
C ASP A 399 -23.40 6.04 25.78
N VAL A 400 -22.70 4.99 25.38
CA VAL A 400 -22.33 3.86 26.23
C VAL A 400 -20.83 3.58 26.19
N ARG A 401 -20.28 3.06 27.27
CA ARG A 401 -18.97 2.42 27.34
C ARG A 401 -19.18 0.91 27.18
N LEU A 402 -18.64 0.36 26.09
CA LEU A 402 -18.87 -1.02 25.70
C LEU A 402 -17.58 -1.84 25.89
N TYR A 403 -17.73 -3.06 26.42
CA TYR A 403 -16.71 -4.11 26.48
C TYR A 403 -17.41 -5.44 26.19
N TYR A 404 -17.53 -5.74 24.90
CA TYR A 404 -18.50 -6.71 24.42
C TYR A 404 -17.86 -7.79 23.55
N TYR A 405 -18.00 -9.05 23.94
CA TYR A 405 -17.78 -10.22 23.10
C TYR A 405 -19.05 -10.50 22.29
N LYS A 406 -18.94 -10.43 20.97
CA LYS A 406 -20.12 -10.50 20.07
C LYS A 406 -20.74 -11.88 19.98
N ASP A 407 -20.00 -12.93 20.35
CA ASP A 407 -20.48 -14.32 20.36
C ASP A 407 -21.40 -14.62 21.56
N CYS A 408 -21.42 -13.77 22.58
CA CYS A 408 -22.31 -13.85 23.73
C CYS A 408 -23.38 -12.75 23.66
N LYS A 409 -24.64 -13.10 23.56
CA LYS A 409 -25.73 -12.12 23.49
C LYS A 409 -26.04 -11.45 24.83
N GLU A 410 -25.78 -12.14 25.94
CA GLU A 410 -26.02 -11.57 27.26
C GLU A 410 -24.97 -10.50 27.61
N VAL A 411 -25.41 -9.44 28.27
CA VAL A 411 -24.62 -8.30 28.69
C VAL A 411 -25.03 -7.79 30.06
N ILE A 412 -24.04 -7.44 30.86
CA ILE A 412 -24.21 -6.75 32.11
C ILE A 412 -24.28 -5.25 31.81
N THR A 413 -25.37 -4.61 32.22
CA THR A 413 -25.56 -3.17 32.07
C THR A 413 -25.47 -2.50 33.42
N ILE A 414 -24.56 -1.55 33.58
CA ILE A 414 -24.45 -0.69 34.78
C ILE A 414 -24.84 0.73 34.36
N LYS A 415 -25.88 1.26 34.96
CA LYS A 415 -26.34 2.64 34.78
C LYS A 415 -25.87 3.50 35.94
N GLY A 416 -25.26 4.62 35.65
CA GLY A 416 -24.77 5.59 36.63
C GLY A 416 -24.56 6.95 35.97
N LYS A 417 -23.43 7.62 36.23
CA LYS A 417 -23.04 8.82 35.48
C LYS A 417 -22.84 8.54 33.99
N LYS A 418 -22.43 7.32 33.67
CA LYS A 418 -22.35 6.78 32.32
C LYS A 418 -23.02 5.42 32.29
N ILE A 419 -23.36 4.96 31.08
CA ILE A 419 -23.85 3.61 30.89
C ILE A 419 -22.68 2.74 30.46
N TYR A 420 -22.44 1.65 31.19
CA TYR A 420 -21.44 0.65 30.87
C TYR A 420 -22.15 -0.64 30.48
N MET A 421 -21.75 -1.24 29.37
CA MET A 421 -22.25 -2.54 28.93
C MET A 421 -21.06 -3.46 28.66
N PHE A 422 -21.04 -4.62 29.32
CA PHE A 422 -19.95 -5.56 29.17
C PHE A 422 -20.37 -7.00 29.41
N ASN A 423 -19.63 -7.94 28.87
CA ASN A 423 -19.87 -9.36 29.03
C ASN A 423 -18.56 -10.15 29.01
N GLU A 424 -18.64 -11.44 29.27
CA GLU A 424 -17.60 -12.44 29.05
C GLU A 424 -17.83 -13.23 27.75
N LYS A 425 -16.94 -14.17 27.46
CA LYS A 425 -16.93 -14.93 26.19
C LYS A 425 -18.19 -15.77 25.98
N ASN A 426 -18.82 -16.21 27.06
CA ASN A 426 -20.01 -17.02 27.04
C ASN A 426 -21.02 -16.59 28.13
N LYS A 427 -22.21 -17.14 28.03
CA LYS A 427 -23.32 -16.84 28.94
C LYS A 427 -22.99 -17.19 30.38
N GLU A 428 -22.44 -18.38 30.64
CA GLU A 428 -22.18 -18.87 32.01
C GLU A 428 -21.15 -17.97 32.73
N GLU A 429 -20.07 -17.59 32.05
CA GLU A 429 -19.06 -16.66 32.58
C GLU A 429 -19.66 -15.26 32.82
N THR A 430 -20.53 -14.79 31.94
CA THR A 430 -21.24 -13.50 32.07
C THR A 430 -22.18 -13.50 33.29
N GLU A 431 -22.97 -14.55 33.46
CA GLU A 431 -23.84 -14.71 34.61
C GLU A 431 -23.08 -14.82 35.96
N LYS A 432 -21.93 -15.55 35.93
CA LYS A 432 -21.06 -15.65 37.09
C LYS A 432 -20.49 -14.28 37.49
N LEU A 433 -19.95 -13.53 36.52
CA LEU A 433 -19.45 -12.19 36.72
C LEU A 433 -20.54 -11.24 37.26
N TYR A 434 -21.79 -11.34 36.72
CA TYR A 434 -22.90 -10.56 37.21
C TYR A 434 -23.22 -10.86 38.67
N LYS A 435 -23.27 -12.14 39.10
CA LYS A 435 -23.55 -12.54 40.47
C LYS A 435 -22.47 -12.01 41.43
N GLU A 436 -21.19 -12.04 41.06
CA GLU A 436 -20.06 -11.52 41.84
C GLU A 436 -20.17 -10.00 41.99
N ILE A 437 -20.44 -9.26 40.92
CA ILE A 437 -20.59 -7.80 40.99
C ILE A 437 -21.81 -7.43 41.84
N ARG A 438 -22.94 -8.09 41.61
CA ARG A 438 -24.17 -7.82 42.35
C ARG A 438 -24.03 -8.11 43.83
N GLY A 439 -23.39 -9.23 44.18
CA GLY A 439 -23.16 -9.61 45.60
C GLY A 439 -22.22 -8.63 46.33
N THR A 440 -21.18 -8.14 45.64
CA THR A 440 -20.26 -7.15 46.19
C THR A 440 -20.94 -5.78 46.32
N TYR A 441 -21.73 -5.37 45.34
CA TYR A 441 -22.50 -4.13 45.39
C TYR A 441 -23.57 -4.14 46.48
N ASP A 442 -24.27 -5.25 46.71
CA ASP A 442 -25.27 -5.39 47.77
C ASP A 442 -24.65 -5.35 49.16
N LYS A 443 -23.45 -5.94 49.35
CA LYS A 443 -22.65 -5.80 50.56
C LYS A 443 -22.26 -4.33 50.80
N TYR A 444 -21.76 -3.62 49.79
CA TYR A 444 -21.43 -2.20 49.89
C TYR A 444 -22.66 -1.35 50.27
N ARG A 445 -23.85 -1.63 49.74
CA ARG A 445 -25.06 -0.90 50.09
C ARG A 445 -25.53 -1.14 51.53
N LYS A 446 -25.25 -2.33 52.09
CA LYS A 446 -25.59 -2.67 53.50
C LYS A 446 -24.60 -2.09 54.49
N SER A 447 -23.37 -1.75 54.05
CA SER A 447 -22.33 -1.17 54.90
C SER A 447 -22.41 0.36 55.04
N LYS A 448 -23.30 1.00 54.25
CA LYS A 448 -23.66 2.42 54.30
C LYS A 448 -25.06 2.66 54.79
#